data_ff5588432cc16b1b6760840c698658ec
#
_entry.id   ff5588432cc16b1b6760840c698658ec
#
_cell.length_a   1.000
_cell.length_b   1.000
_cell.length_c   1.000
_cell.angle_alpha   90.00
_cell.angle_beta   90.00
_cell.angle_gamma   90.00
#
_symmetry.space_group_name_H-M   'P 1'
#
loop_
_entity.id
_entity.type
_entity.pdbx_description
1 polymer ?
#
loop_
_entity_poly.entity_id
_entity_poly.type
_entity_poly.pdbx_seq_one_letter_code
_entity_poly.pdbx_strand_id
1 'polypeptide(L)'
;LTIYALQFGEHLKETDFNLYHQDSLRADWKQNFDNIVGNPPYSIGQKSENDNNDNVEYPVLDARIRDTYAARSDATLSKGLYDSYVRAIRWASDRVGVAGIVGFVTNAGFLEANAADGLRRCLVEEFSSLYVFHLRGNARTSGEARRKEKDNVFGMGSRAPIAISLLVKNPGAREWGKIHYHDIGDYLSREE
;
A
#
# COMPACT_ATOMS: atom_id res chain seq x y z
N LEU A 1 2.56 -2.97 13.04
CA LEU A 1 1.94 -2.15 12.00
C LEU A 1 0.76 -1.38 12.59
N THR A 2 0.82 -0.05 12.62
CA THR A 2 -0.32 0.76 13.04
C THR A 2 -1.08 1.21 11.80
N ILE A 3 -2.27 0.68 11.62
CA ILE A 3 -3.22 1.12 10.60
C ILE A 3 -4.35 1.80 11.37
N TYR A 4 -4.66 3.03 10.99
CA TYR A 4 -5.83 3.73 11.51
C TYR A 4 -7.01 3.40 10.60
N ALA A 5 -8.04 2.76 11.16
CA ALA A 5 -9.29 2.54 10.48
C ALA A 5 -10.37 3.36 11.18
N LEU A 6 -11.01 4.24 10.44
CA LEU A 6 -12.05 5.14 10.94
C LEU A 6 -13.38 4.73 10.33
N GLN A 7 -14.37 4.56 11.19
CA GLN A 7 -15.75 4.37 10.80
C GLN A 7 -16.53 5.64 11.18
N PHE A 8 -17.13 6.28 10.19
CA PHE A 8 -17.95 7.49 10.42
C PHE A 8 -19.41 7.07 10.50
N GLY A 9 -20.00 7.17 11.69
CA GLY A 9 -21.45 7.18 11.86
C GLY A 9 -22.02 8.61 11.70
N GLU A 10 -23.33 8.77 11.62
CA GLU A 10 -23.99 10.06 11.45
C GLU A 10 -23.67 11.10 12.55
N HIS A 11 -23.08 10.68 13.67
CA HIS A 11 -22.58 11.54 14.75
C HIS A 11 -21.27 10.99 15.29
N LEU A 12 -20.15 11.64 14.98
CA LEU A 12 -18.86 11.42 15.65
C LEU A 12 -19.01 11.78 17.13
N LYS A 13 -19.09 10.78 17.99
CA LYS A 13 -18.89 10.95 19.43
C LYS A 13 -17.44 10.69 19.75
N GLU A 14 -16.90 11.39 20.75
CA GLU A 14 -15.52 11.24 21.24
C GLU A 14 -15.15 9.80 21.61
N THR A 15 -16.14 8.92 21.78
CA THR A 15 -16.04 7.49 22.11
C THR A 15 -15.86 6.58 20.90
N ASP A 16 -15.95 7.09 19.65
CA ASP A 16 -15.90 6.26 18.43
C ASP A 16 -14.48 5.98 17.93
N PHE A 17 -13.46 6.48 18.62
CA PHE A 17 -12.07 6.15 18.37
C PHE A 17 -11.67 4.87 19.10
N ASN A 18 -11.75 3.74 18.41
CA ASN A 18 -11.19 2.49 18.91
C ASN A 18 -9.73 2.38 18.51
N LEU A 19 -8.83 2.64 19.45
CA LEU A 19 -7.40 2.42 19.26
C LEU A 19 -7.06 0.96 19.60
N TYR A 20 -6.77 0.15 18.59
CA TYR A 20 -6.35 -1.23 18.79
C TYR A 20 -4.82 -1.34 18.71
N HIS A 21 -4.21 -1.72 19.82
CA HIS A 21 -2.77 -1.99 19.88
C HIS A 21 -2.50 -3.48 19.59
N GLN A 22 -2.62 -3.84 18.31
CA GLN A 22 -2.39 -5.21 17.84
C GLN A 22 -1.88 -5.22 16.40
N ASP A 23 -1.34 -6.35 15.95
CA ASP A 23 -0.98 -6.54 14.55
C ASP A 23 -2.27 -6.61 13.72
N SER A 24 -2.56 -5.51 13.02
CA SER A 24 -3.79 -5.35 12.23
C SER A 24 -3.93 -6.41 11.13
N LEU A 25 -2.82 -6.96 10.63
CA LEU A 25 -2.84 -7.99 9.58
C LEU A 25 -3.15 -9.39 10.13
N ARG A 26 -2.95 -9.63 11.43
CA ARG A 26 -3.24 -10.89 12.11
C ARG A 26 -4.60 -10.95 12.78
N ALA A 27 -5.14 -9.78 13.12
CA ALA A 27 -6.40 -9.71 13.81
C ALA A 27 -7.55 -10.21 12.93
N ASP A 28 -8.45 -11.02 13.50
CA ASP A 28 -9.67 -11.48 12.84
C ASP A 28 -10.73 -10.36 12.86
N TRP A 29 -10.54 -9.38 11.99
CA TRP A 29 -11.48 -8.28 11.82
C TRP A 29 -12.73 -8.78 11.09
N LYS A 30 -13.86 -8.72 11.76
CA LYS A 30 -15.18 -9.07 11.16
C LYS A 30 -15.89 -7.85 10.57
N GLN A 31 -15.43 -6.65 10.90
CA GLN A 31 -16.03 -5.41 10.46
C GLN A 31 -15.35 -4.85 9.20
N ASN A 32 -16.12 -4.06 8.44
CA ASN A 32 -15.60 -3.21 7.38
C ASN A 32 -15.39 -1.78 7.90
N PHE A 33 -14.59 -1.02 7.19
CA PHE A 33 -14.25 0.35 7.52
C PHE A 33 -14.57 1.26 6.33
N ASP A 34 -14.99 2.50 6.64
CA ASP A 34 -15.20 3.52 5.60
C ASP A 34 -13.89 4.15 5.16
N ASN A 35 -12.94 4.31 6.11
CA ASN A 35 -11.62 4.86 5.82
C ASN A 35 -10.52 4.06 6.51
N ILE A 36 -9.48 3.76 5.76
CA ILE A 36 -8.29 3.05 6.23
C ILE A 36 -7.08 3.89 5.84
N VAL A 37 -6.33 4.36 6.82
CA VAL A 37 -5.15 5.22 6.59
C VAL A 37 -3.94 4.62 7.30
N GLY A 38 -2.79 4.62 6.64
CA GLY A 38 -1.58 4.06 7.26
C GLY A 38 -0.30 4.27 6.46
N ASN A 39 0.80 3.93 7.12
CA ASN A 39 2.13 3.83 6.53
C ASN A 39 2.66 2.43 6.82
N PRO A 40 2.24 1.42 6.06
CA PRO A 40 2.70 0.05 6.26
C PRO A 40 4.21 -0.08 6.00
N PRO A 41 4.92 -0.87 6.82
CA PRO A 41 6.34 -1.10 6.60
C PRO A 41 6.57 -1.81 5.26
N TYR A 42 7.67 -1.47 4.61
CA TYR A 42 8.11 -2.11 3.38
C TYR A 42 9.42 -2.83 3.63
N SER A 43 9.30 -4.13 3.90
CA SER A 43 10.45 -5.01 4.07
C SER A 43 10.13 -6.39 3.53
N ILE A 44 10.92 -6.81 2.54
CA ILE A 44 11.04 -8.22 2.16
C ILE A 44 12.22 -8.76 2.97
N GLY A 45 11.93 -9.57 4.01
CA GLY A 45 12.94 -10.41 4.64
C GLY A 45 14.22 -9.68 5.06
N GLN A 46 14.13 -8.52 5.68
CA GLN A 46 15.29 -7.92 6.31
C GLN A 46 15.63 -8.75 7.56
N LYS A 47 16.74 -9.48 7.47
CA LYS A 47 17.42 -10.02 8.63
C LYS A 47 18.18 -8.89 9.32
N SER A 48 17.49 -8.05 10.04
CA SER A 48 18.09 -7.13 10.98
C SER A 48 17.92 -7.75 12.37
N GLU A 49 19.03 -7.96 13.06
CA GLU A 49 19.03 -8.54 14.41
C GLU A 49 18.25 -7.71 15.44
N ASN A 50 17.84 -6.50 15.06
CA ASN A 50 17.09 -5.55 15.89
C ASN A 50 15.58 -5.47 15.58
N ASP A 51 15.11 -6.09 14.51
CA ASP A 51 13.70 -6.13 14.17
C ASP A 51 13.16 -7.54 14.41
N ASN A 52 12.36 -7.71 15.47
CA ASN A 52 11.58 -8.92 15.76
C ASN A 52 10.56 -9.28 14.65
N ASN A 53 10.81 -8.88 13.42
CA ASN A 53 9.93 -9.00 12.26
C ASN A 53 10.46 -10.01 11.23
N ASP A 54 11.31 -10.94 11.67
CA ASP A 54 11.79 -12.04 10.83
C ASP A 54 10.60 -12.89 10.37
N ASN A 55 10.29 -12.79 9.07
CA ASN A 55 9.42 -13.72 8.34
C ASN A 55 8.09 -14.09 9.02
N VAL A 56 7.40 -13.09 9.54
CA VAL A 56 6.05 -13.31 10.08
C VAL A 56 5.15 -13.79 8.95
N GLU A 57 4.68 -15.03 9.05
CA GLU A 57 3.72 -15.61 8.12
C GLU A 57 2.30 -15.11 8.43
N TYR A 58 1.55 -14.81 7.38
CA TYR A 58 0.14 -14.46 7.44
C TYR A 58 -0.67 -15.43 6.56
N PRO A 59 -0.88 -16.69 6.98
CA PRO A 59 -1.37 -17.76 6.10
C PRO A 59 -2.68 -17.42 5.38
N VAL A 60 -3.63 -16.78 6.07
CA VAL A 60 -4.92 -16.39 5.49
C VAL A 60 -4.73 -15.29 4.46
N LEU A 61 -3.95 -14.26 4.79
CA LEU A 61 -3.71 -13.12 3.92
C LEU A 61 -2.82 -13.51 2.73
N ASP A 62 -1.82 -14.36 2.96
CA ASP A 62 -0.95 -14.88 1.91
C ASP A 62 -1.73 -15.77 0.92
N ALA A 63 -2.72 -16.55 1.42
CA ALA A 63 -3.65 -17.27 0.55
C ALA A 63 -4.48 -16.29 -0.30
N ARG A 64 -4.98 -15.19 0.30
CA ARG A 64 -5.71 -14.15 -0.43
C ARG A 64 -4.86 -13.51 -1.53
N ILE A 65 -3.60 -13.20 -1.25
CA ILE A 65 -2.66 -12.64 -2.25
C ILE A 65 -2.43 -13.65 -3.38
N ARG A 66 -2.21 -14.92 -3.06
CA ARG A 66 -2.05 -15.98 -4.06
C ARG A 66 -3.28 -16.07 -4.97
N ASP A 67 -4.47 -16.10 -4.39
CA ASP A 67 -5.71 -16.35 -5.10
C ASP A 67 -6.23 -15.09 -5.86
N THR A 68 -5.65 -13.92 -5.60
CA THR A 68 -5.97 -12.66 -6.27
C THR A 68 -4.79 -12.15 -7.10
N TYR A 69 -3.79 -11.56 -6.46
CA TYR A 69 -2.70 -10.87 -7.15
C TYR A 69 -1.80 -11.83 -7.94
N ALA A 70 -1.38 -12.93 -7.31
CA ALA A 70 -0.52 -13.90 -8.00
C ALA A 70 -1.25 -14.65 -9.11
N ALA A 71 -2.52 -15.03 -8.90
CA ALA A 71 -3.32 -15.72 -9.89
C ALA A 71 -3.60 -14.89 -11.16
N ARG A 72 -3.45 -13.56 -11.09
CA ARG A 72 -3.66 -12.65 -12.22
C ARG A 72 -2.36 -12.07 -12.78
N SER A 73 -1.23 -12.48 -12.26
CA SER A 73 0.09 -12.04 -12.71
C SER A 73 0.60 -12.93 -13.84
N ASP A 74 1.15 -12.29 -14.86
CA ASP A 74 1.89 -12.97 -15.94
C ASP A 74 3.36 -13.20 -15.56
N ALA A 75 3.81 -12.71 -14.39
CA ALA A 75 5.18 -12.83 -13.93
C ALA A 75 5.47 -14.19 -13.30
N THR A 76 6.62 -14.77 -13.66
CA THR A 76 7.09 -16.07 -13.14
C THR A 76 7.52 -15.99 -11.67
N LEU A 77 7.94 -14.83 -11.18
CA LEU A 77 8.44 -14.61 -9.82
C LEU A 77 7.48 -13.72 -9.02
N SER A 78 6.87 -14.29 -7.99
CA SER A 78 5.86 -13.61 -7.17
C SER A 78 6.34 -13.18 -5.77
N LYS A 79 7.61 -13.39 -5.41
CA LYS A 79 8.12 -13.10 -4.05
C LYS A 79 7.83 -11.67 -3.56
N GLY A 80 7.89 -10.69 -4.45
CA GLY A 80 7.59 -9.30 -4.12
C GLY A 80 6.14 -9.03 -3.71
N LEU A 81 5.21 -9.92 -4.03
CA LEU A 81 3.81 -9.80 -3.64
C LEU A 81 3.56 -10.07 -2.14
N TYR A 82 4.52 -10.68 -1.46
CA TYR A 82 4.43 -10.99 -0.03
C TYR A 82 5.19 -9.97 0.84
N ASP A 83 5.52 -8.80 0.30
CA ASP A 83 6.00 -7.67 1.08
C ASP A 83 4.89 -7.15 2.00
N SER A 84 5.27 -6.65 3.19
CA SER A 84 4.32 -6.20 4.21
C SER A 84 3.37 -5.11 3.71
N TYR A 85 3.84 -4.18 2.87
CA TYR A 85 2.97 -3.15 2.30
C TYR A 85 1.95 -3.72 1.30
N VAL A 86 2.32 -4.76 0.52
CA VAL A 86 1.39 -5.43 -0.40
C VAL A 86 0.32 -6.20 0.38
N ARG A 87 0.73 -6.87 1.47
CA ARG A 87 -0.19 -7.48 2.42
C ARG A 87 -1.17 -6.46 3.01
N ALA A 88 -0.67 -5.28 3.39
CA ALA A 88 -1.50 -4.20 3.91
C ALA A 88 -2.52 -3.70 2.87
N ILE A 89 -2.11 -3.56 1.60
CA ILE A 89 -3.02 -3.19 0.50
C ILE A 89 -4.10 -4.26 0.34
N ARG A 90 -3.76 -5.56 0.32
CA ARG A 90 -4.77 -6.63 0.20
C ARG A 90 -5.72 -6.64 1.38
N TRP A 91 -5.18 -6.55 2.61
CA TRP A 91 -5.99 -6.48 3.82
C TRP A 91 -6.97 -5.30 3.77
N ALA A 92 -6.48 -4.11 3.42
CA ALA A 92 -7.32 -2.92 3.34
C ALA A 92 -8.39 -3.03 2.24
N SER A 93 -8.04 -3.59 1.07
CA SER A 93 -8.98 -3.82 -0.03
C SER A 93 -10.12 -4.78 0.37
N ASP A 94 -9.81 -5.78 1.21
CA ASP A 94 -10.79 -6.74 1.72
C ASP A 94 -11.64 -6.16 2.87
N ARG A 95 -11.17 -5.10 3.55
CA ARG A 95 -11.80 -4.50 4.73
C ARG A 95 -12.47 -3.15 4.48
N VAL A 96 -12.09 -2.42 3.44
CA VAL A 96 -12.87 -1.24 3.04
C VAL A 96 -14.22 -1.69 2.52
N GLY A 97 -15.28 -1.05 3.01
CA GLY A 97 -16.66 -1.41 2.70
C GLY A 97 -17.01 -1.29 1.22
N VAL A 98 -18.30 -1.24 0.93
CA VAL A 98 -18.81 -1.02 -0.44
C VAL A 98 -18.54 0.40 -0.93
N ALA A 99 -18.41 1.34 0.00
CA ALA A 99 -17.97 2.72 -0.22
C ALA A 99 -16.89 3.05 0.82
N GLY A 100 -15.85 3.75 0.42
CA GLY A 100 -14.78 4.14 1.35
C GLY A 100 -13.45 4.45 0.68
N ILE A 101 -12.45 4.77 1.50
CA ILE A 101 -11.14 5.22 1.05
C ILE A 101 -10.04 4.43 1.78
N VAL A 102 -9.05 3.98 1.01
CA VAL A 102 -7.77 3.49 1.55
C VAL A 102 -6.68 4.50 1.19
N GLY A 103 -6.04 5.09 2.20
CA GLY A 103 -4.96 6.07 2.05
C GLY A 103 -3.65 5.54 2.63
N PHE A 104 -2.69 5.22 1.79
CA PHE A 104 -1.41 4.67 2.24
C PHE A 104 -0.21 5.43 1.69
N VAL A 105 0.83 5.53 2.54
CA VAL A 105 2.20 5.87 2.13
C VAL A 105 2.97 4.57 2.07
N THR A 106 3.47 4.20 0.88
CA THR A 106 4.11 2.89 0.67
C THR A 106 5.35 2.98 -0.20
N ASN A 107 6.06 1.86 -0.31
CA ASN A 107 7.00 1.62 -1.39
C ASN A 107 6.28 1.70 -2.73
N ALA A 108 6.77 2.56 -3.64
CA ALA A 108 6.22 2.75 -4.99
C ALA A 108 6.56 1.61 -5.96
N GLY A 109 7.35 0.62 -5.55
CA GLY A 109 7.77 -0.47 -6.43
C GLY A 109 6.62 -1.24 -7.07
N PHE A 110 5.43 -1.26 -6.47
CA PHE A 110 4.26 -1.91 -7.08
C PHE A 110 3.78 -1.22 -8.37
N LEU A 111 4.16 0.03 -8.62
CA LEU A 111 3.78 0.76 -9.83
C LEU A 111 4.44 0.18 -11.07
N GLU A 112 5.70 -0.26 -10.97
CA GLU A 112 6.51 -0.66 -12.11
C GLU A 112 6.94 -2.14 -12.09
N ALA A 113 6.98 -2.78 -10.90
CA ALA A 113 7.43 -4.15 -10.79
C ALA A 113 6.58 -5.11 -11.64
N ASN A 114 7.24 -5.95 -12.45
CA ASN A 114 6.56 -6.96 -13.27
C ASN A 114 5.70 -7.89 -12.41
N ALA A 115 6.20 -8.32 -11.25
CA ALA A 115 5.47 -9.19 -10.33
C ALA A 115 4.20 -8.55 -9.73
N ALA A 116 4.03 -7.23 -9.83
CA ALA A 116 2.88 -6.50 -9.30
C ALA A 116 1.80 -6.22 -10.35
N ASP A 117 1.89 -6.77 -11.56
CA ASP A 117 0.88 -6.59 -12.60
C ASP A 117 -0.48 -7.09 -12.17
N GLY A 118 -0.57 -8.27 -11.55
CA GLY A 118 -1.81 -8.81 -11.02
C GLY A 118 -2.39 -7.98 -9.87
N LEU A 119 -1.55 -7.40 -9.00
CA LEU A 119 -1.99 -6.43 -8.00
C LEU A 119 -2.64 -5.21 -8.67
N ARG A 120 -1.97 -4.61 -9.66
CA ARG A 120 -2.51 -3.44 -10.39
C ARG A 120 -3.83 -3.76 -11.08
N ARG A 121 -3.97 -4.95 -11.71
CA ARG A 121 -5.24 -5.42 -12.30
C ARG A 121 -6.35 -5.49 -11.25
N CYS A 122 -6.08 -6.09 -10.10
CA CYS A 122 -7.08 -6.16 -9.01
C CYS A 122 -7.49 -4.78 -8.52
N LEU A 123 -6.54 -3.84 -8.34
CA LEU A 123 -6.87 -2.51 -7.85
C LEU A 123 -7.79 -1.74 -8.79
N VAL A 124 -7.57 -1.81 -10.12
CA VAL A 124 -8.44 -1.12 -11.08
C VAL A 124 -9.83 -1.74 -11.19
N GLU A 125 -9.98 -3.00 -10.84
CA GLU A 125 -11.28 -3.67 -10.81
C GLU A 125 -12.04 -3.42 -9.50
N GLU A 126 -11.32 -3.33 -8.37
CA GLU A 126 -11.90 -3.23 -7.03
C GLU A 126 -12.21 -1.79 -6.60
N PHE A 127 -11.59 -0.80 -7.24
CA PHE A 127 -11.74 0.62 -6.88
C PHE A 127 -12.24 1.45 -8.07
N SER A 128 -13.13 2.40 -7.77
CA SER A 128 -13.63 3.33 -8.79
C SER A 128 -12.58 4.33 -9.24
N SER A 129 -11.73 4.79 -8.31
CA SER A 129 -10.64 5.71 -8.61
C SER A 129 -9.39 5.40 -7.80
N LEU A 130 -8.24 5.53 -8.46
CA LEU A 130 -6.92 5.33 -7.87
C LEU A 130 -6.13 6.63 -8.07
N TYR A 131 -5.79 7.31 -6.98
CA TYR A 131 -4.92 8.48 -6.99
C TYR A 131 -3.55 8.04 -6.51
N VAL A 132 -2.53 8.26 -7.31
CA VAL A 132 -1.15 7.90 -6.99
C VAL A 132 -0.27 9.13 -7.15
N PHE A 133 0.36 9.51 -6.06
CA PHE A 133 1.35 10.58 -6.00
C PHE A 133 2.72 9.95 -5.79
N HIS A 134 3.53 9.91 -6.85
CA HIS A 134 4.86 9.28 -6.84
C HIS A 134 5.91 10.28 -6.37
N LEU A 135 6.47 10.02 -5.20
CA LEU A 135 7.47 10.88 -4.53
C LEU A 135 8.91 10.49 -4.86
N ARG A 136 9.12 9.54 -5.77
CA ARG A 136 10.45 9.06 -6.18
C ARG A 136 11.35 8.63 -5.02
N GLY A 137 12.64 8.93 -5.06
CA GLY A 137 13.61 8.60 -4.02
C GLY A 137 14.20 7.20 -4.11
N ASN A 138 14.19 6.56 -5.29
CA ASN A 138 14.73 5.23 -5.50
C ASN A 138 16.26 5.22 -5.44
N ALA A 139 16.83 4.88 -4.29
CA ALA A 139 18.27 4.78 -4.09
C ALA A 139 18.90 3.48 -4.64
N ARG A 140 18.11 2.61 -5.28
CA ARG A 140 18.58 1.36 -5.90
C ARG A 140 18.97 1.54 -7.37
N THR A 141 18.66 2.69 -7.96
CA THR A 141 19.07 3.07 -9.30
C THR A 141 20.52 3.56 -9.33
N SER A 142 21.10 3.68 -10.51
CA SER A 142 22.50 4.14 -10.71
C SER A 142 22.59 5.15 -11.84
N GLY A 143 23.72 5.83 -11.93
CA GLY A 143 24.00 6.81 -12.99
C GLY A 143 22.97 7.94 -13.05
N GLU A 144 22.51 8.26 -14.25
CA GLU A 144 21.54 9.33 -14.47
C GLU A 144 20.19 9.06 -13.83
N ALA A 145 19.73 7.82 -13.84
CA ALA A 145 18.49 7.44 -13.15
C ALA A 145 18.56 7.76 -11.64
N ARG A 146 19.72 7.52 -10.99
CA ARG A 146 19.91 7.89 -9.57
C ARG A 146 19.89 9.40 -9.33
N ARG A 147 20.42 10.19 -10.27
CA ARG A 147 20.39 11.65 -10.16
C ARG A 147 18.96 12.19 -10.26
N LYS A 148 18.13 11.62 -11.15
CA LYS A 148 16.72 11.98 -11.31
C LYS A 148 15.91 11.69 -10.06
N GLU A 149 16.16 10.55 -9.41
CA GLU A 149 15.50 10.15 -8.18
C GLU A 149 15.91 11.02 -6.96
N LYS A 150 17.12 11.54 -6.97
CA LYS A 150 17.78 12.39 -5.98
C LYS A 150 17.50 11.99 -4.53
N ASP A 151 16.69 12.74 -3.80
CA ASP A 151 16.49 12.53 -2.39
C ASP A 151 15.21 11.72 -2.09
N ASN A 152 15.23 11.00 -0.99
CA ASN A 152 14.07 10.28 -0.49
C ASN A 152 13.43 11.10 0.63
N VAL A 153 12.10 11.24 0.60
CA VAL A 153 11.35 12.02 1.60
C VAL A 153 11.56 11.55 3.04
N PHE A 154 11.90 10.26 3.24
CA PHE A 154 12.27 9.72 4.55
C PHE A 154 13.77 9.78 4.83
N GLY A 155 14.56 10.43 3.98
CA GLY A 155 16.00 10.55 4.12
C GLY A 155 16.74 9.23 3.97
N MET A 156 17.86 9.05 4.69
CA MET A 156 18.74 7.88 4.56
C MET A 156 18.13 6.57 5.08
N GLY A 157 16.98 6.60 5.75
CA GLY A 157 16.31 5.41 6.31
C GLY A 157 15.59 4.55 5.28
N SER A 158 15.33 5.05 4.07
CA SER A 158 14.68 4.30 3.00
C SER A 158 15.47 4.34 1.71
N ARG A 159 15.59 3.18 1.04
CA ARG A 159 16.19 3.05 -0.30
C ARG A 159 15.15 2.79 -1.38
N ALA A 160 13.91 2.57 -0.99
CA ALA A 160 12.80 2.32 -1.91
C ALA A 160 12.15 3.64 -2.35
N PRO A 161 11.65 3.72 -3.59
CA PRO A 161 10.82 4.84 -4.01
C PRO A 161 9.53 4.88 -3.19
N ILE A 162 8.98 6.06 -2.99
CA ILE A 162 7.79 6.27 -2.15
C ILE A 162 6.62 6.73 -3.02
N ALA A 163 5.42 6.23 -2.69
CA ALA A 163 4.17 6.74 -3.24
C ALA A 163 3.13 6.94 -2.14
N ILE A 164 2.33 7.98 -2.30
CA ILE A 164 1.06 8.15 -1.60
C ILE A 164 -0.03 7.63 -2.52
N SER A 165 -0.88 6.73 -2.03
CA SER A 165 -1.99 6.17 -2.79
C SER A 165 -3.30 6.40 -2.07
N LEU A 166 -4.30 6.93 -2.78
CA LEU A 166 -5.68 6.98 -2.32
C LEU A 166 -6.51 6.08 -3.25
N LEU A 167 -7.03 5.00 -2.69
CA LEU A 167 -7.87 4.04 -3.40
C LEU A 167 -9.32 4.27 -2.96
N VAL A 168 -10.19 4.62 -3.89
CA VAL A 168 -11.56 5.05 -3.60
C VAL A 168 -12.55 4.02 -4.13
N LYS A 169 -13.41 3.49 -3.25
CA LYS A 169 -14.62 2.76 -3.63
C LYS A 169 -15.82 3.70 -3.60
N ASN A 170 -16.40 3.96 -4.74
CA ASN A 170 -17.64 4.74 -4.86
C ASN A 170 -18.64 3.97 -5.73
N PRO A 171 -19.66 3.33 -5.14
CA PRO A 171 -20.65 2.55 -5.90
C PRO A 171 -21.47 3.41 -6.87
N GLY A 172 -21.54 4.73 -6.66
CA GLY A 172 -22.19 5.67 -7.57
C GLY A 172 -21.31 6.15 -8.73
N ALA A 173 -20.07 5.69 -8.83
CA ALA A 173 -19.17 6.08 -9.91
C ALA A 173 -19.65 5.51 -11.26
N ARG A 174 -19.61 6.36 -12.31
CA ARG A 174 -19.96 5.93 -13.68
C ARG A 174 -18.90 5.05 -14.31
N GLU A 175 -17.65 5.22 -13.89
CA GLU A 175 -16.47 4.50 -14.38
C GLU A 175 -15.70 3.91 -13.21
N TRP A 176 -15.08 2.75 -13.43
CA TRP A 176 -14.23 2.07 -12.45
C TRP A 176 -12.80 2.00 -12.95
N GLY A 177 -11.85 1.91 -12.02
CA GLY A 177 -10.44 1.79 -12.33
C GLY A 177 -9.81 3.08 -12.90
N LYS A 178 -10.43 4.24 -12.67
CA LYS A 178 -9.88 5.50 -13.15
C LYS A 178 -8.59 5.87 -12.40
N ILE A 179 -7.47 5.93 -13.11
CA ILE A 179 -6.15 6.22 -12.55
C ILE A 179 -5.84 7.71 -12.71
N HIS A 180 -5.49 8.34 -11.59
CA HIS A 180 -4.95 9.69 -11.51
C HIS A 180 -3.52 9.58 -11.00
N TYR A 181 -2.56 9.72 -11.89
CA TYR A 181 -1.13 9.61 -11.57
C TYR A 181 -0.46 10.98 -11.63
N HIS A 182 0.30 11.29 -10.59
CA HIS A 182 1.15 12.46 -10.54
C HIS A 182 2.54 12.05 -10.06
N ASP A 183 3.55 12.46 -10.79
CA ASP A 183 4.95 12.32 -10.45
C ASP A 183 5.51 13.68 -10.08
N ILE A 184 6.23 13.77 -8.97
CA ILE A 184 6.77 15.06 -8.49
C ILE A 184 7.84 15.66 -9.41
N GLY A 185 8.45 14.87 -10.28
CA GLY A 185 9.47 15.31 -11.22
C GLY A 185 10.88 14.87 -10.88
N ASP A 186 11.80 15.21 -11.80
CA ASP A 186 13.22 14.85 -11.73
C ASP A 186 14.01 15.82 -10.86
N TYR A 187 15.06 15.35 -10.20
CA TYR A 187 16.12 16.11 -9.52
C TYR A 187 15.69 16.90 -8.26
N LEU A 188 14.49 16.68 -7.74
CA LEU A 188 14.02 17.40 -6.55
C LEU A 188 14.79 16.99 -5.30
N SER A 189 15.20 17.97 -4.52
CA SER A 189 15.73 17.78 -3.17
C SER A 189 14.59 17.49 -2.19
N ARG A 190 14.95 17.04 -0.99
CA ARG A 190 13.98 16.79 0.07
C ARG A 190 13.26 18.05 0.55
N GLU A 191 13.87 19.22 0.35
CA GLU A 191 13.37 20.51 0.81
C GLU A 191 12.44 21.19 -0.22
N GLU A 192 12.52 20.79 -1.47
CA GLU A 192 11.63 21.19 -2.57
C GLU A 192 10.35 20.37 -2.58
#